data_6918c64763f57aa0bf241e47cd07f8e6
#
_entry.id   6918c64763f57aa0bf241e47cd07f8e6
#
_cell.length_a   1.000
_cell.length_b   1.000
_cell.length_c   1.000
_cell.angle_alpha   90.00
_cell.angle_beta   90.00
_cell.angle_gamma   90.00
#
_symmetry.space_group_name_H-M   'P 1'
#
loop_
_entity.id
_entity.type
_entity.pdbx_description
1 polymer ?
#
loop_
_entity_poly.entity_id
_entity_poly.type
_entity_poly.pdbx_seq_one_letter_code
_entity_poly.pdbx_strand_id
1 'polypeptide(L)'
;EQRPTLVNLQCDIDHPTQIMADTAHIIKEFGGVENLKGKKIAMTWAYSPSYGKPLSVPQGAIGLFTRLGMEVVLAHPEGYEVMPEVEEIAKKQAEASGGSFRRTNDMKDAFKDADIVYPKSWAPFGAMEKRTKLYGENDHEGIKALEKVLLEENGKHKDWACTQEMMSLTKDGKALYLHCLPADITGVSCEEGEVDATVFDRYRIPLYKEASYKPYVIAAMIFLSKFKNPVETLKELERKELHIQTRFVRSRDF
;
A
#
# COMPACT_ATOMS: atom_id res chain seq x y z
N GLU A 1 2.26 -14.65 33.78
CA GLU A 1 2.54 -15.43 32.54
C GLU A 1 3.10 -14.51 31.47
N GLN A 2 4.27 -14.85 30.91
CA GLN A 2 4.78 -14.15 29.75
C GLN A 2 4.06 -14.67 28.51
N ARG A 3 3.28 -13.81 27.87
CA ARG A 3 2.64 -14.12 26.60
C ARG A 3 3.55 -13.73 25.45
N PRO A 4 3.61 -14.51 24.35
CA PRO A 4 4.35 -14.12 23.16
C PRO A 4 3.74 -12.85 22.54
N THR A 5 4.57 -11.98 21.97
CA THR A 5 4.12 -10.89 21.16
C THR A 5 3.70 -11.41 19.78
N LEU A 6 2.48 -11.07 19.35
CA LEU A 6 1.98 -11.38 18.01
C LEU A 6 2.09 -10.13 17.15
N VAL A 7 2.70 -10.26 15.99
CA VAL A 7 2.81 -9.18 15.00
C VAL A 7 2.06 -9.60 13.75
N ASN A 8 1.01 -8.85 13.40
CA ASN A 8 0.29 -9.06 12.16
C ASN A 8 1.14 -8.52 10.99
N LEU A 9 1.65 -9.41 10.16
CA LEU A 9 2.35 -9.03 8.93
C LEU A 9 1.38 -8.71 7.82
N GLN A 10 0.32 -9.53 7.68
CA GLN A 10 -0.78 -9.36 6.73
C GLN A 10 -1.96 -10.23 7.16
N CYS A 11 -3.18 -9.72 6.96
CA CYS A 11 -4.43 -10.48 7.02
C CYS A 11 -5.37 -9.96 5.92
N ASP A 12 -6.61 -10.47 5.86
CA ASP A 12 -7.57 -10.02 4.83
C ASP A 12 -8.06 -8.59 5.04
N ILE A 13 -7.93 -8.05 6.26
CA ILE A 13 -8.38 -6.69 6.61
C ILE A 13 -7.28 -5.66 6.37
N ASP A 14 -6.03 -5.98 6.77
CA ASP A 14 -4.93 -5.02 6.77
C ASP A 14 -3.59 -5.67 6.42
N HIS A 15 -2.68 -4.88 5.89
CA HIS A 15 -1.28 -5.22 5.66
C HIS A 15 -0.34 -4.22 6.36
N PRO A 16 -0.27 -4.24 7.71
CA PRO A 16 0.39 -3.18 8.48
C PRO A 16 1.85 -2.95 8.08
N THR A 17 2.60 -4.05 7.86
CA THR A 17 4.01 -3.96 7.49
C THR A 17 4.24 -3.34 6.10
N GLN A 18 3.32 -3.58 5.16
CA GLN A 18 3.39 -2.96 3.83
C GLN A 18 3.10 -1.47 3.93
N ILE A 19 1.95 -1.11 4.48
CA ILE A 19 1.52 0.30 4.47
C ILE A 19 2.43 1.19 5.32
N MET A 20 3.01 0.67 6.40
CA MET A 20 4.05 1.39 7.14
C MET A 20 5.35 1.53 6.35
N ALA A 21 5.73 0.54 5.52
CA ALA A 21 6.89 0.64 4.64
C ALA A 21 6.66 1.67 3.53
N ASP A 22 5.48 1.65 2.90
CA ASP A 22 5.07 2.63 1.90
C ASP A 22 5.07 4.05 2.51
N THR A 23 4.53 4.17 3.74
CA THR A 23 4.55 5.45 4.48
C THR A 23 5.98 5.93 4.76
N ALA A 24 6.89 5.04 5.17
CA ALA A 24 8.28 5.41 5.39
C ALA A 24 8.97 5.89 4.10
N HIS A 25 8.65 5.26 2.96
CA HIS A 25 9.10 5.73 1.64
C HIS A 25 8.53 7.11 1.31
N ILE A 26 7.21 7.30 1.45
CA ILE A 26 6.55 8.60 1.21
C ILE A 26 7.15 9.69 2.09
N ILE A 27 7.33 9.45 3.39
CA ILE A 27 7.97 10.41 4.31
C ILE A 27 9.36 10.81 3.82
N LYS A 28 10.14 9.86 3.32
CA LYS A 28 11.48 10.14 2.78
C LYS A 28 11.42 10.97 1.50
N GLU A 29 10.52 10.66 0.58
CA GLU A 29 10.38 11.37 -0.71
C GLU A 29 9.84 12.80 -0.52
N PHE A 30 8.96 13.02 0.47
CA PHE A 30 8.40 14.36 0.78
C PHE A 30 9.16 15.12 1.88
N GLY A 31 10.23 14.54 2.44
CA GLY A 31 11.14 15.22 3.36
C GLY A 31 10.67 15.36 4.80
N GLY A 32 9.59 14.66 5.21
CA GLY A 32 9.10 14.66 6.59
C GLY A 32 7.63 14.25 6.68
N VAL A 33 7.20 13.74 7.84
CA VAL A 33 5.81 13.36 8.08
C VAL A 33 4.87 14.57 8.09
N GLU A 34 5.36 15.72 8.53
CA GLU A 34 4.64 17.01 8.56
C GLU A 34 4.27 17.50 7.16
N ASN A 35 5.01 17.09 6.14
CA ASN A 35 4.79 17.48 4.74
C ASN A 35 3.73 16.61 4.04
N LEU A 36 3.19 15.59 4.70
CA LEU A 36 2.16 14.72 4.14
C LEU A 36 0.76 15.30 4.24
N LYS A 37 0.53 16.18 5.21
CA LYS A 37 -0.79 16.80 5.39
C LYS A 37 -1.22 17.58 4.15
N GLY A 38 -2.42 17.25 3.64
CA GLY A 38 -2.97 17.85 2.43
C GLY A 38 -2.38 17.34 1.12
N LYS A 39 -1.42 16.38 1.14
CA LYS A 39 -1.01 15.67 -0.06
C LYS A 39 -2.12 14.77 -0.55
N LYS A 40 -2.38 14.78 -1.85
CA LYS A 40 -3.39 13.93 -2.46
C LYS A 40 -2.80 12.58 -2.86
N ILE A 41 -3.42 11.50 -2.38
CA ILE A 41 -3.13 10.13 -2.82
C ILE A 41 -4.36 9.51 -3.47
N ALA A 42 -4.16 8.97 -4.68
CA ALA A 42 -5.13 8.16 -5.39
C ALA A 42 -4.84 6.68 -5.15
N MET A 43 -5.59 6.04 -4.23
CA MET A 43 -5.62 4.60 -4.10
C MET A 43 -6.65 4.05 -5.07
N THR A 44 -6.22 3.39 -6.15
CA THR A 44 -7.15 2.97 -7.19
C THR A 44 -7.11 1.48 -7.44
N TRP A 45 -8.26 0.89 -7.72
CA TRP A 45 -8.27 -0.41 -8.36
C TRP A 45 -7.53 -0.34 -9.70
N ALA A 46 -6.91 -1.45 -10.10
CA ALA A 46 -6.31 -1.62 -11.41
C ALA A 46 -6.55 -3.05 -11.90
N TYR A 47 -6.68 -3.20 -13.22
CA TYR A 47 -6.94 -4.48 -13.85
C TYR A 47 -5.81 -5.49 -13.60
N SER A 48 -6.21 -6.73 -13.33
CA SER A 48 -5.30 -7.87 -13.19
C SER A 48 -5.94 -9.12 -13.79
N PRO A 49 -5.16 -9.98 -14.45
CA PRO A 49 -5.61 -11.31 -14.84
C PRO A 49 -5.79 -12.27 -13.66
N SER A 50 -5.65 -11.80 -12.42
CA SER A 50 -5.87 -12.56 -11.19
C SER A 50 -7.17 -12.13 -10.51
N TYR A 51 -7.98 -13.12 -10.08
CA TYR A 51 -9.25 -12.86 -9.42
C TYR A 51 -9.18 -12.71 -7.90
N GLY A 52 -8.09 -13.12 -7.27
CA GLY A 52 -8.03 -13.35 -5.83
C GLY A 52 -7.03 -12.48 -5.08
N LYS A 53 -6.66 -11.30 -5.61
CA LYS A 53 -5.76 -10.38 -4.90
C LYS A 53 -6.43 -9.83 -3.63
N PRO A 54 -5.70 -9.71 -2.50
CA PRO A 54 -6.28 -9.35 -1.21
C PRO A 54 -6.69 -7.88 -1.12
N LEU A 55 -7.70 -7.60 -0.30
CA LEU A 55 -8.18 -6.26 0.07
C LEU A 55 -7.27 -5.53 1.07
N SER A 56 -6.37 -6.24 1.72
CA SER A 56 -5.57 -5.71 2.84
C SER A 56 -4.75 -4.48 2.52
N VAL A 57 -4.23 -4.35 1.30
CA VAL A 57 -3.43 -3.18 0.90
C VAL A 57 -4.30 -1.93 0.72
N PRO A 58 -5.36 -1.91 -0.10
CA PRO A 58 -6.20 -0.72 -0.22
C PRO A 58 -6.84 -0.33 1.12
N GLN A 59 -7.28 -1.30 1.92
CA GLN A 59 -7.87 -1.05 3.23
C GLN A 59 -6.89 -0.43 4.23
N GLY A 60 -5.69 -1.00 4.34
CA GLY A 60 -4.64 -0.43 5.17
C GLY A 60 -4.20 0.95 4.70
N ALA A 61 -4.11 1.16 3.38
CA ALA A 61 -3.73 2.44 2.78
C ALA A 61 -4.71 3.56 3.14
N ILE A 62 -6.01 3.37 2.89
CA ILE A 62 -7.01 4.41 3.21
C ILE A 62 -7.08 4.67 4.72
N GLY A 63 -6.89 3.63 5.56
CA GLY A 63 -6.86 3.77 7.01
C GLY A 63 -5.67 4.57 7.52
N LEU A 64 -4.45 4.32 7.02
CA LEU A 64 -3.27 5.00 7.53
C LEU A 64 -3.10 6.40 6.94
N PHE A 65 -3.30 6.58 5.63
CA PHE A 65 -3.05 7.88 4.98
C PHE A 65 -4.06 8.95 5.42
N THR A 66 -5.31 8.59 5.67
CA THR A 66 -6.28 9.53 6.28
C THR A 66 -5.87 9.95 7.68
N ARG A 67 -5.26 9.04 8.47
CA ARG A 67 -4.74 9.36 9.80
C ARG A 67 -3.59 10.38 9.76
N LEU A 68 -2.83 10.43 8.67
CA LEU A 68 -1.74 11.37 8.46
C LEU A 68 -2.20 12.74 7.90
N GLY A 69 -3.50 12.96 7.78
CA GLY A 69 -4.06 14.22 7.29
C GLY A 69 -3.94 14.40 5.78
N MET A 70 -3.76 13.32 5.02
CA MET A 70 -3.71 13.34 3.56
C MET A 70 -5.12 13.48 2.96
N GLU A 71 -5.21 13.95 1.71
CA GLU A 71 -6.38 13.83 0.88
C GLU A 71 -6.38 12.47 0.21
N VAL A 72 -7.25 11.56 0.66
CA VAL A 72 -7.30 10.18 0.16
C VAL A 72 -8.49 9.98 -0.75
N VAL A 73 -8.24 9.58 -1.99
CA VAL A 73 -9.27 9.23 -2.97
C VAL A 73 -9.19 7.74 -3.24
N LEU A 74 -10.22 6.99 -2.85
CA LEU A 74 -10.40 5.60 -3.20
C LEU A 74 -11.18 5.50 -4.50
N ALA A 75 -10.60 4.90 -5.54
CA ALA A 75 -11.28 4.72 -6.82
C ALA A 75 -11.32 3.25 -7.23
N HIS A 76 -12.50 2.80 -7.65
CA HIS A 76 -12.69 1.44 -8.15
C HIS A 76 -13.94 1.35 -9.05
N PRO A 77 -14.05 0.35 -9.95
CA PRO A 77 -15.28 0.07 -10.65
C PRO A 77 -16.44 -0.23 -9.68
N GLU A 78 -17.68 -0.06 -10.10
CA GLU A 78 -18.84 -0.52 -9.33
C GLU A 78 -18.72 -2.02 -9.05
N GLY A 79 -19.05 -2.42 -7.82
CA GLY A 79 -18.96 -3.81 -7.37
C GLY A 79 -17.60 -4.19 -6.77
N TYR A 80 -16.60 -3.31 -6.79
CA TYR A 80 -15.26 -3.56 -6.20
C TYR A 80 -15.04 -2.83 -4.87
N GLU A 81 -16.13 -2.66 -4.11
CA GLU A 81 -16.06 -2.05 -2.79
C GLU A 81 -15.12 -2.80 -1.85
N VAL A 82 -14.48 -2.06 -0.98
CA VAL A 82 -13.76 -2.56 0.20
C VAL A 82 -14.75 -2.76 1.36
N MET A 83 -14.28 -3.22 2.51
CA MET A 83 -15.13 -3.37 3.70
C MET A 83 -15.72 -2.03 4.13
N PRO A 84 -17.06 -1.93 4.32
CA PRO A 84 -17.71 -0.68 4.72
C PRO A 84 -17.16 -0.08 6.02
N GLU A 85 -16.80 -0.94 6.99
CA GLU A 85 -16.26 -0.54 8.28
C GLU A 85 -14.91 0.18 8.12
N VAL A 86 -14.12 -0.22 7.14
CA VAL A 86 -12.82 0.42 6.86
C VAL A 86 -13.02 1.80 6.25
N GLU A 87 -13.99 1.96 5.34
CA GLU A 87 -14.34 3.29 4.81
C GLU A 87 -14.84 4.23 5.91
N GLU A 88 -15.66 3.75 6.85
CA GLU A 88 -16.12 4.55 7.98
C GLU A 88 -14.98 4.95 8.92
N ILE A 89 -14.01 4.08 9.15
CA ILE A 89 -12.80 4.39 9.90
C ILE A 89 -11.99 5.47 9.15
N ALA A 90 -11.81 5.34 7.84
CA ALA A 90 -11.08 6.30 7.02
C ALA A 90 -11.73 7.70 7.08
N LYS A 91 -13.07 7.80 6.98
CA LYS A 91 -13.81 9.07 7.13
C LYS A 91 -13.55 9.72 8.49
N LYS A 92 -13.73 8.96 9.59
CA LYS A 92 -13.51 9.46 10.97
C LYS A 92 -12.07 9.92 11.17
N GLN A 93 -11.10 9.19 10.63
CA GLN A 93 -9.69 9.56 10.75
C GLN A 93 -9.36 10.82 9.93
N ALA A 94 -9.90 10.94 8.72
CA ALA A 94 -9.74 12.12 7.89
C ALA A 94 -10.27 13.39 8.62
N GLU A 95 -11.47 13.32 9.19
CA GLU A 95 -12.05 14.41 9.99
C GLU A 95 -11.16 14.77 11.18
N ALA A 96 -10.69 13.78 11.94
CA ALA A 96 -9.87 14.00 13.13
C ALA A 96 -8.47 14.58 12.81
N SER A 97 -7.90 14.25 11.66
CA SER A 97 -6.55 14.69 11.25
C SER A 97 -6.55 16.00 10.46
N GLY A 98 -7.72 16.44 10.00
CA GLY A 98 -7.87 17.56 9.07
C GLY A 98 -7.44 17.23 7.64
N GLY A 99 -7.49 15.95 7.26
CA GLY A 99 -7.41 15.44 5.90
C GLY A 99 -8.79 15.30 5.26
N SER A 100 -8.88 14.49 4.20
CA SER A 100 -10.15 14.15 3.58
C SER A 100 -10.16 12.71 3.06
N PHE A 101 -11.37 12.14 2.94
CA PHE A 101 -11.59 10.85 2.32
C PHE A 101 -12.80 10.93 1.40
N ARG A 102 -12.66 10.46 0.17
CA ARG A 102 -13.78 10.27 -0.75
C ARG A 102 -13.60 9.03 -1.61
N ARG A 103 -14.71 8.54 -2.13
CA ARG A 103 -14.76 7.44 -3.09
C ARG A 103 -15.26 7.95 -4.44
N THR A 104 -14.77 7.35 -5.54
CA THR A 104 -15.21 7.60 -6.90
C THR A 104 -15.16 6.32 -7.73
N ASN A 105 -15.99 6.26 -8.79
CA ASN A 105 -15.93 5.20 -9.79
C ASN A 105 -15.24 5.69 -11.09
N ASP A 106 -14.43 6.72 -10.99
CA ASP A 106 -13.64 7.28 -12.09
C ASP A 106 -12.17 7.36 -11.69
N MET A 107 -11.34 6.54 -12.35
CA MET A 107 -9.90 6.51 -12.12
C MET A 107 -9.23 7.83 -12.52
N LYS A 108 -9.72 8.51 -13.59
CA LYS A 108 -9.17 9.80 -14.04
C LYS A 108 -9.42 10.90 -13.02
N ASP A 109 -10.61 10.93 -12.43
CA ASP A 109 -10.94 11.86 -11.33
C ASP A 109 -10.02 11.65 -10.10
N ALA A 110 -9.71 10.41 -9.77
CA ALA A 110 -8.78 10.12 -8.67
C ALA A 110 -7.35 10.59 -9.00
N PHE A 111 -6.86 10.33 -10.21
CA PHE A 111 -5.50 10.68 -10.65
C PHE A 111 -5.29 12.18 -10.81
N LYS A 112 -6.34 12.93 -11.17
CA LYS A 112 -6.24 14.37 -11.40
C LYS A 112 -5.59 15.10 -10.23
N ASP A 113 -4.48 15.79 -10.50
CA ASP A 113 -3.69 16.56 -9.52
C ASP A 113 -3.18 15.76 -8.31
N ALA A 114 -3.12 14.42 -8.39
CA ALA A 114 -2.59 13.59 -7.31
C ALA A 114 -1.09 13.80 -7.14
N ASP A 115 -0.62 13.92 -5.89
CA ASP A 115 0.80 13.91 -5.53
C ASP A 115 1.36 12.47 -5.52
N ILE A 116 0.50 11.49 -5.26
CA ILE A 116 0.83 10.05 -5.15
C ILE A 116 -0.26 9.23 -5.82
N VAL A 117 0.13 8.19 -6.53
CA VAL A 117 -0.80 7.19 -7.10
C VAL A 117 -0.41 5.78 -6.65
N TYR A 118 -1.41 4.98 -6.28
CA TYR A 118 -1.24 3.60 -5.86
C TYR A 118 -2.26 2.70 -6.57
N PRO A 119 -2.05 2.40 -7.86
CA PRO A 119 -2.91 1.49 -8.60
C PRO A 119 -2.60 0.04 -8.18
N LYS A 120 -3.64 -0.70 -7.78
CA LYS A 120 -3.51 -2.05 -7.26
C LYS A 120 -4.80 -2.83 -7.49
N SER A 121 -4.71 -4.05 -7.99
CA SER A 121 -5.86 -4.93 -8.09
C SER A 121 -6.25 -5.52 -6.74
N TRP A 122 -7.55 -5.71 -6.52
CA TRP A 122 -8.12 -6.49 -5.42
C TRP A 122 -9.43 -7.14 -5.83
N ALA A 123 -9.80 -8.22 -5.16
CA ALA A 123 -11.11 -8.84 -5.33
C ALA A 123 -12.19 -8.05 -4.59
N PRO A 124 -13.42 -7.98 -5.09
CA PRO A 124 -14.54 -7.38 -4.37
C PRO A 124 -14.75 -8.00 -2.98
N PHE A 125 -15.13 -7.20 -1.98
CA PHE A 125 -15.36 -7.69 -0.63
C PHE A 125 -16.37 -8.85 -0.59
N GLY A 126 -17.53 -8.69 -1.25
CA GLY A 126 -18.53 -9.75 -1.30
C GLY A 126 -18.08 -11.03 -2.02
N ALA A 127 -17.09 -10.94 -2.92
CA ALA A 127 -16.49 -12.11 -3.54
C ALA A 127 -15.56 -12.85 -2.56
N MET A 128 -14.84 -12.11 -1.72
CA MET A 128 -13.99 -12.71 -0.68
C MET A 128 -14.81 -13.42 0.39
N GLU A 129 -15.97 -12.88 0.77
CA GLU A 129 -16.92 -13.58 1.67
C GLU A 129 -17.42 -14.89 1.08
N LYS A 130 -17.85 -14.88 -0.19
CA LYS A 130 -18.28 -16.09 -0.92
C LYS A 130 -17.16 -17.12 -0.99
N ARG A 131 -15.95 -16.69 -1.31
CA ARG A 131 -14.76 -17.54 -1.39
C ARG A 131 -14.45 -18.19 -0.05
N THR A 132 -14.49 -17.42 1.04
CA THR A 132 -14.27 -17.93 2.40
C THR A 132 -15.29 -19.01 2.77
N LYS A 133 -16.57 -18.80 2.44
CA LYS A 133 -17.63 -19.78 2.65
C LYS A 133 -17.37 -21.07 1.88
N LEU A 134 -17.08 -20.98 0.57
CA LEU A 134 -16.80 -22.14 -0.28
C LEU A 134 -15.58 -22.94 0.22
N TYR A 135 -14.53 -22.27 0.70
CA TYR A 135 -13.38 -22.94 1.34
C TYR A 135 -13.78 -23.64 2.64
N GLY A 136 -14.61 -23.02 3.47
CA GLY A 136 -15.13 -23.63 4.70
C GLY A 136 -15.99 -24.88 4.44
N GLU A 137 -16.69 -24.92 3.32
CA GLU A 137 -17.52 -26.04 2.88
C GLU A 137 -16.73 -27.09 2.06
N ASN A 138 -15.45 -26.86 1.76
CA ASN A 138 -14.61 -27.66 0.85
C ASN A 138 -15.20 -27.79 -0.56
N ASP A 139 -15.97 -26.81 -1.02
CA ASP A 139 -16.59 -26.78 -2.33
C ASP A 139 -15.62 -26.28 -3.40
N HIS A 140 -14.77 -27.18 -3.88
CA HIS A 140 -13.76 -26.87 -4.90
C HIS A 140 -14.37 -26.54 -6.27
N GLU A 141 -15.52 -27.07 -6.62
CA GLU A 141 -16.20 -26.76 -7.88
C GLU A 141 -16.85 -25.36 -7.80
N GLY A 142 -17.43 -25.01 -6.67
CA GLY A 142 -17.93 -23.66 -6.41
C GLY A 142 -16.81 -22.61 -6.46
N ILE A 143 -15.61 -22.94 -5.94
CA ILE A 143 -14.44 -22.05 -6.02
C ILE A 143 -14.02 -21.82 -7.48
N LYS A 144 -13.94 -22.87 -8.32
CA LYS A 144 -13.63 -22.72 -9.76
C LYS A 144 -14.71 -21.93 -10.51
N ALA A 145 -15.98 -22.16 -10.19
CA ALA A 145 -17.07 -21.40 -10.78
C ALA A 145 -17.00 -19.91 -10.42
N LEU A 146 -16.72 -19.60 -9.14
CA LEU A 146 -16.52 -18.23 -8.68
C LEU A 146 -15.32 -17.56 -9.37
N GLU A 147 -14.19 -18.26 -9.47
CA GLU A 147 -13.00 -17.79 -10.19
C GLU A 147 -13.32 -17.36 -11.61
N LYS A 148 -14.02 -18.21 -12.36
CA LYS A 148 -14.41 -17.91 -13.73
C LYS A 148 -15.25 -16.64 -13.83
N VAL A 149 -16.25 -16.50 -12.98
CA VAL A 149 -17.10 -15.30 -12.93
C VAL A 149 -16.28 -14.06 -12.62
N LEU A 150 -15.39 -14.11 -11.63
CA LEU A 150 -14.59 -12.95 -11.22
C LEU A 150 -13.57 -12.55 -12.28
N LEU A 151 -12.99 -13.51 -13.03
CA LEU A 151 -12.12 -13.21 -14.16
C LEU A 151 -12.87 -12.57 -15.31
N GLU A 152 -14.10 -13.03 -15.61
CA GLU A 152 -14.97 -12.41 -16.59
C GLU A 152 -15.36 -10.98 -16.21
N GLU A 153 -15.65 -10.73 -14.93
CA GLU A 153 -15.96 -9.38 -14.41
C GLU A 153 -14.72 -8.47 -14.50
N ASN A 154 -13.54 -8.93 -14.02
CA ASN A 154 -12.30 -8.17 -14.16
C ASN A 154 -12.03 -7.76 -15.61
N GLY A 155 -12.28 -8.68 -16.55
CA GLY A 155 -12.07 -8.46 -17.98
C GLY A 155 -12.89 -7.31 -18.59
N LYS A 156 -13.95 -6.86 -17.91
CA LYS A 156 -14.75 -5.70 -18.34
C LYS A 156 -14.10 -4.36 -18.02
N HIS A 157 -13.07 -4.36 -17.18
CA HIS A 157 -12.42 -3.16 -16.64
C HIS A 157 -10.93 -3.08 -16.99
N LYS A 158 -10.53 -3.56 -18.17
CA LYS A 158 -9.16 -3.52 -18.66
C LYS A 158 -8.64 -2.10 -18.89
N ASP A 159 -9.54 -1.14 -19.04
CA ASP A 159 -9.25 0.29 -19.09
C ASP A 159 -8.78 0.89 -17.76
N TRP A 160 -8.96 0.18 -16.64
CA TRP A 160 -8.43 0.56 -15.34
C TRP A 160 -6.95 0.14 -15.23
N ALA A 161 -6.08 0.86 -15.93
CA ALA A 161 -4.65 0.62 -15.92
C ALA A 161 -3.88 1.92 -15.74
N CYS A 162 -2.76 1.86 -15.04
CA CYS A 162 -1.87 3.00 -14.87
C CYS A 162 -1.00 3.18 -16.12
N THR A 163 -1.44 4.02 -17.03
CA THR A 163 -0.76 4.34 -18.29
C THR A 163 0.01 5.66 -18.19
N GLN A 164 0.85 5.96 -19.19
CA GLN A 164 1.49 7.28 -19.30
C GLN A 164 0.46 8.42 -19.44
N GLU A 165 -0.68 8.16 -20.12
CA GLU A 165 -1.77 9.12 -20.22
C GLU A 165 -2.36 9.40 -18.83
N MET A 166 -2.64 8.35 -18.06
CA MET A 166 -3.13 8.48 -16.69
C MET A 166 -2.14 9.23 -15.80
N MET A 167 -0.84 8.92 -15.88
CA MET A 167 0.19 9.63 -15.13
C MET A 167 0.26 11.12 -15.50
N SER A 168 -0.04 11.50 -16.74
CA SER A 168 -0.04 12.91 -17.18
C SER A 168 -1.13 13.75 -16.50
N LEU A 169 -2.19 13.13 -15.95
CA LEU A 169 -3.26 13.80 -15.20
C LEU A 169 -2.85 14.18 -13.78
N THR A 170 -1.80 13.57 -13.28
CA THR A 170 -1.31 13.81 -11.93
C THR A 170 -0.62 15.17 -11.83
N LYS A 171 -0.30 15.58 -10.61
CA LYS A 171 0.37 16.85 -10.37
C LYS A 171 1.69 16.96 -11.15
N ASP A 172 1.77 17.90 -12.06
CA ASP A 172 2.89 18.10 -12.98
C ASP A 172 3.26 16.85 -13.83
N GLY A 173 2.38 15.86 -13.93
CA GLY A 173 2.65 14.56 -14.54
C GLY A 173 3.73 13.75 -13.82
N LYS A 174 3.96 14.01 -12.53
CA LYS A 174 5.11 13.52 -11.75
C LYS A 174 4.74 12.92 -10.40
N ALA A 175 3.48 12.50 -10.20
CA ALA A 175 3.10 11.85 -8.96
C ALA A 175 4.04 10.69 -8.63
N LEU A 176 4.31 10.50 -7.35
CA LEU A 176 5.01 9.30 -6.87
C LEU A 176 4.13 8.08 -7.14
N TYR A 177 4.64 7.11 -7.89
CA TYR A 177 3.96 5.84 -8.14
C TYR A 177 4.37 4.82 -7.09
N LEU A 178 3.41 4.21 -6.42
CA LEU A 178 3.60 3.17 -5.41
C LEU A 178 3.01 1.84 -5.89
N HIS A 179 3.60 0.74 -5.43
CA HIS A 179 3.05 -0.59 -5.59
C HIS A 179 3.67 -1.59 -4.59
N CYS A 180 2.82 -2.37 -3.92
CA CYS A 180 3.26 -3.36 -2.92
C CYS A 180 4.03 -4.56 -3.49
N LEU A 181 4.15 -4.66 -4.83
CA LEU A 181 4.76 -5.78 -5.55
C LEU A 181 4.25 -7.19 -5.14
N PRO A 182 4.24 -8.17 -6.04
CA PRO A 182 4.53 -8.02 -7.48
C PRO A 182 3.43 -7.26 -8.22
N ALA A 183 3.78 -6.53 -9.28
CA ALA A 183 2.85 -5.85 -10.17
C ALA A 183 2.58 -6.69 -11.42
N ASP A 184 1.35 -6.62 -11.93
CA ASP A 184 1.01 -7.11 -13.27
C ASP A 184 1.35 -6.02 -14.29
N ILE A 185 2.45 -6.22 -15.01
CA ILE A 185 3.01 -5.25 -15.95
C ILE A 185 2.62 -5.65 -17.37
N THR A 186 1.87 -4.78 -18.04
CA THR A 186 1.42 -4.97 -19.42
C THR A 186 2.59 -5.24 -20.38
N GLY A 187 2.49 -6.32 -21.13
CA GLY A 187 3.50 -6.73 -22.11
C GLY A 187 4.78 -7.33 -21.51
N VAL A 188 4.85 -7.51 -20.17
CA VAL A 188 6.01 -8.09 -19.46
C VAL A 188 5.61 -9.31 -18.66
N SER A 189 4.79 -9.17 -17.62
CA SER A 189 4.32 -10.28 -16.79
C SER A 189 2.96 -10.84 -17.25
N CYS A 190 2.21 -10.06 -18.02
CA CYS A 190 0.90 -10.42 -18.58
C CYS A 190 0.67 -9.62 -19.87
N GLU A 191 -0.37 -10.00 -20.63
CA GLU A 191 -0.76 -9.27 -21.84
C GLU A 191 -1.30 -7.88 -21.51
N GLU A 192 -2.18 -7.79 -20.52
CA GLU A 192 -2.75 -6.56 -19.97
C GLU A 192 -2.74 -6.64 -18.45
N GLY A 193 -2.39 -5.57 -17.76
CA GLY A 193 -2.21 -5.56 -16.32
C GLY A 193 -2.42 -4.20 -15.64
N GLU A 194 -1.97 -4.11 -14.41
CA GLU A 194 -2.16 -2.96 -13.51
C GLU A 194 -1.48 -1.69 -14.02
N VAL A 195 -0.37 -1.85 -14.77
CA VAL A 195 0.51 -0.74 -15.15
C VAL A 195 1.22 -1.01 -16.48
N ASP A 196 1.42 0.04 -17.27
CA ASP A 196 2.26 -0.02 -18.47
C ASP A 196 3.73 -0.23 -18.11
N ALA A 197 4.45 -1.00 -18.94
CA ALA A 197 5.89 -1.23 -18.77
C ALA A 197 6.70 0.08 -18.72
N THR A 198 6.33 1.08 -19.50
CA THR A 198 7.00 2.39 -19.53
C THR A 198 6.83 3.19 -18.24
N VAL A 199 5.64 3.10 -17.61
CA VAL A 199 5.40 3.70 -16.29
C VAL A 199 6.20 2.95 -15.24
N PHE A 200 6.11 1.61 -15.23
CA PHE A 200 6.83 0.78 -14.27
C PHE A 200 8.35 1.03 -14.33
N ASP A 201 8.93 1.05 -15.52
CA ASP A 201 10.37 1.29 -15.70
C ASP A 201 10.82 2.66 -15.18
N ARG A 202 10.01 3.71 -15.38
CA ARG A 202 10.27 5.05 -14.83
C ARG A 202 10.38 5.03 -13.31
N TYR A 203 9.58 4.23 -12.63
CA TYR A 203 9.52 4.16 -11.17
C TYR A 203 10.19 2.93 -10.56
N ARG A 204 10.84 2.09 -11.35
CA ARG A 204 11.46 0.84 -10.90
C ARG A 204 12.38 1.03 -9.69
N ILE A 205 13.28 2.01 -9.72
CA ILE A 205 14.18 2.27 -8.60
C ILE A 205 13.45 2.78 -7.36
N PRO A 206 12.54 3.79 -7.44
CA PRO A 206 11.69 4.17 -6.32
C PRO A 206 10.91 3.02 -5.72
N LEU A 207 10.31 2.14 -6.53
CA LEU A 207 9.55 0.97 -6.07
C LEU A 207 10.42 -0.03 -5.28
N TYR A 208 11.65 -0.31 -5.73
CA TYR A 208 12.54 -1.17 -4.97
C TYR A 208 13.02 -0.51 -3.66
N LYS A 209 13.16 0.82 -3.62
CA LYS A 209 13.37 1.56 -2.36
C LYS A 209 12.17 1.41 -1.43
N GLU A 210 10.94 1.60 -1.92
CA GLU A 210 9.70 1.36 -1.18
C GLU A 210 9.71 -0.03 -0.54
N ALA A 211 9.92 -1.07 -1.34
CA ALA A 211 9.99 -2.45 -0.87
C ALA A 211 11.09 -2.67 0.19
N SER A 212 12.20 -1.94 0.11
CA SER A 212 13.33 -2.06 1.03
C SER A 212 13.05 -1.56 2.45
N TYR A 213 11.99 -0.77 2.66
CA TYR A 213 11.58 -0.31 3.99
C TYR A 213 10.91 -1.41 4.84
N LYS A 214 10.37 -2.45 4.22
CA LYS A 214 9.64 -3.51 4.94
C LYS A 214 10.47 -4.21 6.02
N PRO A 215 11.71 -4.62 5.80
CA PRO A 215 12.57 -5.19 6.86
C PRO A 215 12.77 -4.24 8.05
N TYR A 216 12.92 -2.94 7.79
CA TYR A 216 13.11 -1.94 8.86
C TYR A 216 11.84 -1.76 9.69
N VAL A 217 10.66 -1.77 9.06
CA VAL A 217 9.37 -1.73 9.76
C VAL A 217 9.21 -2.96 10.65
N ILE A 218 9.49 -4.16 10.13
CA ILE A 218 9.44 -5.40 10.92
C ILE A 218 10.44 -5.36 12.08
N ALA A 219 11.66 -4.90 11.84
CA ALA A 219 12.68 -4.75 12.89
C ALA A 219 12.21 -3.75 13.97
N ALA A 220 11.60 -2.63 13.58
CA ALA A 220 11.02 -1.65 14.51
C ALA A 220 9.90 -2.27 15.37
N MET A 221 8.99 -3.04 14.78
CA MET A 221 7.94 -3.74 15.53
C MET A 221 8.51 -4.71 16.57
N ILE A 222 9.53 -5.50 16.19
CA ILE A 222 10.23 -6.41 17.10
C ILE A 222 10.92 -5.63 18.22
N PHE A 223 11.60 -4.54 17.87
CA PHE A 223 12.32 -3.69 18.82
C PHE A 223 11.35 -3.06 19.83
N LEU A 224 10.24 -2.47 19.36
CA LEU A 224 9.20 -1.89 20.21
C LEU A 224 8.56 -2.90 21.16
N SER A 225 8.48 -4.17 20.76
CA SER A 225 7.93 -5.23 21.61
C SER A 225 8.88 -5.72 22.71
N LYS A 226 10.20 -5.48 22.55
CA LYS A 226 11.24 -6.02 23.45
C LYS A 226 11.73 -5.03 24.51
N PHE A 227 11.66 -3.74 24.24
CA PHE A 227 12.22 -2.71 25.12
C PHE A 227 11.13 -1.84 25.73
N LYS A 228 11.21 -1.59 27.04
CA LYS A 228 10.23 -0.72 27.75
C LYS A 228 10.34 0.75 27.30
N ASN A 229 11.55 1.22 27.06
CA ASN A 229 11.88 2.57 26.60
C ASN A 229 12.60 2.52 25.27
N PRO A 230 11.92 2.13 24.18
CA PRO A 230 12.58 1.84 22.91
C PRO A 230 13.29 3.06 22.30
N VAL A 231 12.74 4.26 22.45
CA VAL A 231 13.35 5.48 21.92
C VAL A 231 14.67 5.80 22.61
N GLU A 232 14.71 5.76 23.95
CA GLU A 232 15.94 5.95 24.73
C GLU A 232 16.97 4.89 24.43
N THR A 233 16.54 3.61 24.36
CA THR A 233 17.42 2.50 24.03
C THR A 233 18.03 2.68 22.64
N LEU A 234 17.25 3.11 21.63
CA LEU A 234 17.76 3.36 20.29
C LEU A 234 18.82 4.49 20.31
N LYS A 235 18.53 5.61 20.98
CA LYS A 235 19.50 6.73 21.16
C LYS A 235 20.79 6.30 21.86
N GLU A 236 20.70 5.39 22.82
CA GLU A 236 21.90 4.86 23.50
C GLU A 236 22.73 3.98 22.58
N LEU A 237 22.08 3.13 21.77
CA LEU A 237 22.75 2.29 20.78
C LEU A 237 23.46 3.15 19.72
N GLU A 238 22.81 4.17 19.21
CA GLU A 238 23.37 5.11 18.24
C GLU A 238 24.60 5.83 18.82
N ARG A 239 24.56 6.30 20.08
CA ARG A 239 25.71 6.90 20.74
C ARG A 239 26.89 5.92 20.93
N LYS A 240 26.60 4.65 21.23
CA LYS A 240 27.62 3.62 21.33
C LYS A 240 28.31 3.33 20.00
N GLU A 241 27.56 3.29 18.93
CA GLU A 241 28.10 3.08 17.59
C GLU A 241 28.99 4.23 17.12
N LEU A 242 28.58 5.47 17.35
CA LEU A 242 29.40 6.66 17.11
C LEU A 242 30.73 6.61 17.90
N HIS A 243 30.72 6.12 19.15
CA HIS A 243 31.91 5.93 19.96
C HIS A 243 32.86 4.83 19.42
N ILE A 244 32.32 3.75 18.86
CA ILE A 244 33.07 2.69 18.23
C ILE A 244 33.76 3.19 16.95
N GLN A 245 33.00 3.87 16.08
CA GLN A 245 33.55 4.43 14.83
C GLN A 245 34.65 5.45 15.09
N THR A 246 34.49 6.35 16.06
CA THR A 246 35.53 7.30 16.46
C THR A 246 36.78 6.64 17.02
N ARG A 247 36.67 5.50 17.69
CA ARG A 247 37.83 4.73 18.15
C ARG A 247 38.60 4.08 17.01
N PHE A 248 37.91 3.52 16.01
CA PHE A 248 38.53 2.90 14.83
C PHE A 248 39.23 3.90 13.90
N VAL A 249 38.70 5.12 13.78
CA VAL A 249 39.34 6.19 12.98
C VAL A 249 40.63 6.64 13.67
N ARG A 250 40.60 6.85 15.01
CA ARG A 250 41.82 7.24 15.78
C ARG A 250 42.90 6.18 15.85
N SER A 251 42.58 4.90 15.62
CA SER A 251 43.54 3.81 15.61
C SER A 251 44.22 3.58 14.25
N ARG A 252 43.82 4.29 13.19
CA ARG A 252 44.47 4.22 11.86
C ARG A 252 45.47 5.35 11.59
N ASP A 253 45.63 6.28 12.51
CA ASP A 253 46.56 7.41 12.40
C ASP A 253 47.88 7.18 13.16
N PHE A 254 48.28 5.87 13.34
CA PHE A 254 49.57 5.48 13.86
C PHE A 254 50.26 4.48 12.96
#